data_5d7648f478254de0bef942c49cf6a9e0
#
_entry.id   5d7648f478254de0bef942c49cf6a9e0
#
_cell.length_a   1.000
_cell.length_b   1.000
_cell.length_c   1.000
_cell.angle_alpha   90.00
_cell.angle_beta   90.00
_cell.angle_gamma   90.00
#
_symmetry.space_group_name_H-M   'P 1'
#
loop_
_entity.id
_entity.type
_entity.pdbx_description
1 polymer ?
#
loop_
_entity_poly.entity_id
_entity_poly.type
_entity_poly.pdbx_seq_one_letter_code
_entity_poly.pdbx_strand_id
1 'polypeptide(L)'
;MEFRHKSVLLEETIEGLNVKPDGIYVDGTLGGAGHAVEVCSRLSAKGRFIGIDQDQDAIIAASERLAAYEDRVTIIRSNYCYMADELRSRGIEKVDGILLDLGVSSYPVSYTH
;
A
#
# COMPACT_ATOMS: atom_id res chain seq x y z
N MET A 1 12.07 -9.95 -20.85
CA MET A 1 10.62 -9.96 -21.05
C MET A 1 9.83 -9.69 -19.78
N GLU A 2 10.03 -10.55 -18.81
CA GLU A 2 9.34 -10.39 -17.54
C GLU A 2 9.59 -9.05 -16.87
N PHE A 3 10.80 -8.61 -16.86
CA PHE A 3 11.17 -7.35 -16.24
C PHE A 3 10.43 -6.17 -16.88
N ARG A 4 10.42 -6.14 -18.20
CA ARG A 4 9.75 -5.08 -18.94
C ARG A 4 8.24 -5.15 -18.75
N HIS A 5 7.70 -6.35 -18.76
CA HIS A 5 6.29 -6.59 -18.54
C HIS A 5 5.87 -6.13 -17.14
N LYS A 6 6.76 -6.36 -16.18
CA LYS A 6 6.52 -5.96 -14.81
C LYS A 6 6.42 -4.45 -14.65
N SER A 7 7.27 -3.70 -15.35
CA SER A 7 7.22 -2.23 -15.30
C SER A 7 5.92 -1.70 -15.88
N VAL A 8 5.47 -2.27 -16.99
CA VAL A 8 4.21 -1.87 -17.61
C VAL A 8 3.05 -2.18 -16.69
N LEU A 9 3.07 -3.36 -16.05
CA LEU A 9 2.01 -3.73 -15.11
C LEU A 9 1.97 -2.81 -13.90
N LEU A 10 3.13 -2.33 -13.45
CA LEU A 10 3.19 -1.41 -12.32
C LEU A 10 2.46 -0.11 -12.67
N GLU A 11 2.74 0.48 -13.82
CA GLU A 11 2.07 1.71 -14.22
C GLU A 11 0.57 1.53 -14.37
N GLU A 12 0.16 0.45 -15.04
CA GLU A 12 -1.26 0.16 -15.22
C GLU A 12 -1.96 -0.07 -13.88
N THR A 13 -1.27 -0.73 -12.96
CA THR A 13 -1.80 -0.99 -11.62
C THR A 13 -2.07 0.32 -10.88
N ILE A 14 -1.13 1.25 -10.92
CA ILE A 14 -1.26 2.52 -10.23
C ILE A 14 -2.33 3.38 -10.89
N GLU A 15 -2.38 3.43 -12.20
CA GLU A 15 -3.41 4.18 -12.90
C GLU A 15 -4.80 3.61 -12.64
N GLY A 16 -4.92 2.27 -12.66
CA GLY A 16 -6.18 1.60 -12.37
C GLY A 16 -6.66 1.81 -10.96
N LEU A 17 -5.72 2.01 -10.03
CA LEU A 17 -6.05 2.29 -8.64
C LEU A 17 -6.66 3.69 -8.48
N ASN A 18 -6.33 4.60 -9.38
CA ASN A 18 -6.86 5.97 -9.40
C ASN A 18 -6.68 6.66 -8.05
N VAL A 19 -5.44 6.82 -7.64
CA VAL A 19 -5.10 7.33 -6.31
C VAL A 19 -5.66 8.72 -6.07
N LYS A 20 -6.44 8.86 -5.01
CA LYS A 20 -6.96 10.14 -4.56
C LYS A 20 -5.97 10.75 -3.57
N PRO A 21 -5.64 12.05 -3.69
CA PRO A 21 -4.62 12.66 -2.83
C PRO A 21 -4.85 12.51 -1.33
N ASP A 22 -6.10 12.48 -0.89
CA ASP A 22 -6.45 12.34 0.53
C ASP A 22 -7.01 10.95 0.87
N GLY A 23 -6.82 9.98 -0.03
CA GLY A 23 -7.32 8.63 0.17
C GLY A 23 -6.46 7.78 1.09
N ILE A 24 -6.97 6.61 1.41
CA ILE A 24 -6.28 5.62 2.24
C ILE A 24 -6.03 4.37 1.40
N TYR A 25 -4.77 3.98 1.29
CA TYR A 25 -4.37 2.84 0.48
C TYR A 25 -3.53 1.88 1.30
N VAL A 26 -3.70 0.60 1.05
CA VAL A 26 -3.00 -0.46 1.79
C VAL A 26 -2.30 -1.37 0.81
N ASP A 27 -1.08 -1.74 1.12
CA ASP A 27 -0.35 -2.79 0.41
C ASP A 27 -0.13 -3.94 1.38
N GLY A 28 -0.85 -5.04 1.16
CA GLY A 28 -0.79 -6.21 2.02
C GLY A 28 0.45 -7.08 1.78
N THR A 29 1.18 -6.79 0.71
CA THR A 29 2.40 -7.52 0.36
C THR A 29 3.46 -6.49 -0.05
N LEU A 30 3.87 -5.69 0.92
CA LEU A 30 4.70 -4.52 0.70
C LEU A 30 6.00 -4.78 -0.08
N GLY A 31 6.70 -5.84 0.25
CA GLY A 31 7.93 -6.23 -0.45
C GLY A 31 8.94 -5.10 -0.53
N GLY A 32 9.43 -4.82 -1.73
CA GLY A 32 10.43 -3.78 -1.96
C GLY A 32 9.88 -2.37 -2.07
N ALA A 33 8.59 -2.19 -1.82
CA ALA A 33 7.92 -0.89 -1.83
C ALA A 33 7.85 -0.19 -3.18
N GLY A 34 7.95 -0.94 -4.27
CA GLY A 34 7.84 -0.33 -5.61
C GLY A 34 6.49 0.34 -5.85
N HIS A 35 5.40 -0.37 -5.56
CA HIS A 35 4.06 0.18 -5.67
C HIS A 35 3.84 1.28 -4.64
N ALA A 36 4.38 1.11 -3.45
CA ALA A 36 4.21 2.07 -2.36
C ALA A 36 4.75 3.44 -2.70
N VAL A 37 5.94 3.49 -3.30
CA VAL A 37 6.55 4.76 -3.72
C VAL A 37 5.62 5.48 -4.69
N GLU A 38 5.09 4.76 -5.68
CA GLU A 38 4.20 5.36 -6.67
C GLU A 38 2.90 5.87 -6.06
N VAL A 39 2.31 5.11 -5.15
CA VAL A 39 1.10 5.55 -4.47
C VAL A 39 1.37 6.77 -3.61
N CYS A 40 2.44 6.74 -2.82
CA CYS A 40 2.78 7.84 -1.91
C CYS A 40 3.09 9.13 -2.65
N SER A 41 3.68 9.03 -3.85
CA SER A 41 3.97 10.22 -4.65
C SER A 41 2.70 10.93 -5.12
N ARG A 42 1.58 10.22 -5.15
CA ARG A 42 0.29 10.77 -5.55
C ARG A 42 -0.57 11.20 -4.36
N LEU A 43 -0.16 10.87 -3.15
CA LEU A 43 -0.88 11.25 -1.94
C LEU A 43 -0.42 12.63 -1.45
N SER A 44 -1.34 13.37 -0.86
CA SER A 44 -1.01 14.60 -0.13
C SER A 44 -0.69 14.23 1.32
N ALA A 45 -0.36 15.23 2.14
CA ALA A 45 -0.12 15.03 3.57
C ALA A 45 -1.37 14.53 4.29
N LYS A 46 -2.54 14.67 3.70
CA LYS A 46 -3.80 14.17 4.28
C LYS A 46 -4.09 12.72 3.90
N GLY A 47 -3.40 12.20 2.90
CA GLY A 47 -3.55 10.81 2.51
C GLY A 47 -2.79 9.88 3.43
N ARG A 48 -3.12 8.61 3.34
CA ARG A 48 -2.45 7.57 4.14
C ARG A 48 -2.11 6.36 3.30
N PHE A 49 -0.93 5.86 3.53
CA PHE A 49 -0.50 4.58 2.96
C PHE A 49 -0.08 3.64 4.08
N ILE A 50 -0.66 2.46 4.11
CA ILE A 50 -0.32 1.44 5.10
C ILE A 50 0.30 0.26 4.37
N GLY A 51 1.56 -0.04 4.69
CA GLY A 51 2.26 -1.18 4.12
C GLY A 51 2.38 -2.30 5.15
N ILE A 52 2.11 -3.52 4.72
CA ILE A 52 2.17 -4.69 5.59
C ILE A 52 3.13 -5.72 5.00
N ASP A 53 4.04 -6.22 5.83
CA ASP A 53 4.93 -7.31 5.46
C ASP A 53 5.38 -8.02 6.72
N GLN A 54 5.65 -9.31 6.61
CA GLN A 54 6.14 -10.07 7.77
C GLN A 54 7.65 -10.18 7.77
N ASP A 55 8.30 -9.83 6.67
CA ASP A 55 9.75 -9.89 6.54
C ASP A 55 10.40 -8.60 7.02
N GLN A 56 11.23 -8.69 8.07
CA GLN A 56 11.91 -7.54 8.63
C GLN A 56 12.81 -6.84 7.61
N ASP A 57 13.48 -7.60 6.76
CA ASP A 57 14.37 -7.01 5.74
C ASP A 57 13.58 -6.19 4.72
N ALA A 58 12.41 -6.69 4.33
CA ALA A 58 11.53 -5.97 3.42
C ALA A 58 11.03 -4.67 4.05
N ILE A 59 10.71 -4.70 5.34
CA ILE A 59 10.28 -3.52 6.09
C ILE A 59 11.38 -2.48 6.15
N ILE A 60 12.61 -2.89 6.41
CA ILE A 60 13.74 -1.98 6.46
C ILE A 60 13.96 -1.32 5.11
N ALA A 61 13.96 -2.11 4.04
CA ALA A 61 14.13 -1.58 2.69
C ALA A 61 13.00 -0.62 2.30
N ALA A 62 11.77 -0.98 2.66
CA ALA A 62 10.60 -0.13 2.37
C ALA A 62 10.67 1.18 3.15
N SER A 63 11.07 1.12 4.42
CA SER A 63 11.19 2.32 5.25
C SER A 63 12.19 3.30 4.66
N GLU A 64 13.30 2.81 4.13
CA GLU A 64 14.30 3.65 3.50
C GLU A 64 13.75 4.29 2.22
N ARG A 65 13.05 3.51 1.41
CA ARG A 65 12.48 4.01 0.15
C ARG A 65 11.37 5.02 0.37
N LEU A 66 10.63 4.87 1.47
CA LEU A 66 9.48 5.72 1.76
C LEU A 66 9.80 6.84 2.75
N ALA A 67 11.06 7.05 3.07
CA ALA A 67 11.48 8.07 4.04
C ALA A 67 10.95 9.47 3.69
N ALA A 68 10.90 9.80 2.41
CA ALA A 68 10.40 11.09 1.95
C ALA A 68 8.89 11.29 2.21
N TYR A 69 8.18 10.21 2.48
CA TYR A 69 6.73 10.22 2.68
C TYR A 69 6.33 9.78 4.06
N GLU A 70 7.23 9.88 5.04
CA GLU A 70 6.98 9.34 6.38
C GLU A 70 5.76 9.96 7.06
N ASP A 71 5.37 11.16 6.68
CA ASP A 71 4.20 11.83 7.23
C ASP A 71 2.87 11.19 6.81
N ARG A 72 2.90 10.33 5.80
CA ARG A 72 1.69 9.68 5.27
C ARG A 72 1.80 8.15 5.22
N VAL A 73 2.89 7.59 5.74
CA VAL A 73 3.16 6.15 5.66
C VAL A 73 3.14 5.51 7.05
N THR A 74 2.50 4.36 7.14
CA THR A 74 2.57 3.49 8.31
C THR A 74 2.98 2.11 7.82
N ILE A 75 4.04 1.55 8.38
CA ILE A 75 4.50 0.21 8.02
C ILE A 75 4.26 -0.72 9.19
N ILE A 76 3.63 -1.84 8.92
CA ILE A 76 3.22 -2.81 9.95
C ILE A 76 3.89 -4.15 9.65
N ARG A 77 4.54 -4.72 10.65
CA ARG A 77 5.09 -6.06 10.52
C ARG A 77 4.01 -7.06 10.92
N SER A 78 3.36 -7.64 9.92
CA SER A 78 2.28 -8.60 10.14
C SER A 78 2.07 -9.39 8.86
N ASN A 79 1.29 -10.45 8.95
CA ASN A 79 0.85 -11.18 7.78
C ASN A 79 -0.39 -10.50 7.23
N TYR A 80 -0.52 -10.41 5.90
CA TYR A 80 -1.65 -9.73 5.29
C TYR A 80 -3.01 -10.36 5.67
N CYS A 81 -3.04 -11.62 6.11
CA CYS A 81 -4.29 -12.23 6.56
C CYS A 81 -4.83 -11.59 7.83
N TYR A 82 -4.01 -10.82 8.55
CA TYR A 82 -4.44 -10.05 9.71
C TYR A 82 -4.68 -8.59 9.37
N MET A 83 -4.68 -8.24 8.10
CA MET A 83 -4.81 -6.86 7.65
C MET A 83 -6.03 -6.16 8.25
N ALA A 84 -7.18 -6.80 8.23
CA ALA A 84 -8.39 -6.20 8.77
C ALA A 84 -8.26 -5.86 10.26
N ASP A 85 -7.68 -6.76 11.04
CA ASP A 85 -7.48 -6.55 12.48
C ASP A 85 -6.49 -5.41 12.73
N GLU A 86 -5.39 -5.38 11.96
CA GLU A 86 -4.39 -4.34 12.09
C GLU A 86 -4.97 -2.96 11.77
N LEU A 87 -5.78 -2.87 10.74
CA LEU A 87 -6.40 -1.61 10.34
C LEU A 87 -7.45 -1.17 11.35
N ARG A 88 -8.29 -2.08 11.83
CA ARG A 88 -9.30 -1.74 12.83
C ARG A 88 -8.69 -1.27 14.13
N SER A 89 -7.57 -1.87 14.54
CA SER A 89 -6.90 -1.46 15.78
C SER A 89 -6.37 -0.02 15.68
N ARG A 90 -6.26 0.51 14.48
CA ARG A 90 -5.83 1.89 14.22
C ARG A 90 -6.97 2.82 13.85
N GLY A 91 -8.21 2.36 14.01
CA GLY A 91 -9.39 3.16 13.73
C GLY A 91 -9.73 3.30 12.26
N ILE A 92 -9.16 2.45 11.42
CA ILE A 92 -9.41 2.48 9.97
C ILE A 92 -10.44 1.40 9.63
N GLU A 93 -11.60 1.81 9.16
CA GLU A 93 -12.69 0.89 8.81
C GLU A 93 -12.88 0.71 7.32
N LYS A 94 -12.39 1.67 6.51
CA LYS A 94 -12.49 1.62 5.06
C LYS A 94 -11.21 2.13 4.44
N VAL A 95 -10.89 1.58 3.29
CA VAL A 95 -9.76 2.06 2.50
C VAL A 95 -10.23 2.29 1.07
N ASP A 96 -9.54 3.16 0.36
CA ASP A 96 -9.88 3.49 -1.03
C ASP A 96 -9.30 2.49 -2.03
N GLY A 97 -8.30 1.75 -1.62
CA GLY A 97 -7.74 0.70 -2.45
C GLY A 97 -6.78 -0.20 -1.69
N ILE A 98 -6.63 -1.41 -2.19
CA ILE A 98 -5.74 -2.42 -1.62
C ILE A 98 -4.89 -3.00 -2.74
N LEU A 99 -3.59 -3.09 -2.50
CA LEU A 99 -2.65 -3.73 -3.40
C LEU A 99 -2.18 -5.05 -2.80
N LEU A 100 -2.15 -6.08 -3.62
CA LEU A 100 -1.62 -7.40 -3.26
C LEU A 100 -0.84 -7.91 -4.46
N ASP A 101 0.05 -8.86 -4.24
CA ASP A 101 0.79 -9.49 -5.34
C ASP A 101 -0.13 -10.05 -6.42
N LEU A 102 -1.35 -10.45 -6.04
CA LEU A 102 -2.29 -11.06 -6.95
C LEU A 102 -3.17 -10.05 -7.68
N GLY A 103 -3.11 -8.76 -7.32
CA GLY A 103 -3.91 -7.76 -7.98
C GLY A 103 -4.21 -6.56 -7.09
N VAL A 104 -5.08 -5.68 -7.60
CA VAL A 104 -5.47 -4.46 -6.89
C VAL A 104 -6.98 -4.33 -6.86
N SER A 105 -7.48 -3.58 -5.87
CA SER A 105 -8.87 -3.14 -5.81
C SER A 105 -8.86 -1.61 -5.77
N SER A 106 -9.56 -1.00 -6.73
CA SER A 106 -9.72 0.44 -6.80
C SER A 106 -11.06 0.90 -6.20
N TYR A 107 -11.82 -0.02 -5.66
CA TYR A 107 -13.09 0.31 -5.03
C TYR A 107 -12.90 0.39 -3.52
N PRO A 108 -13.67 1.27 -2.85
CA PRO A 108 -13.64 1.31 -1.39
C PRO A 108 -13.98 -0.05 -0.81
N VAL A 109 -13.19 -0.47 0.17
CA VAL A 109 -13.36 -1.80 0.78
C VAL A 109 -13.66 -1.61 2.26
N SER A 110 -14.75 -2.24 2.72
CA SER A 110 -15.10 -2.30 4.13
C SER A 110 -14.78 -3.70 4.65
N TYR A 111 -14.15 -3.75 5.78
CA TYR A 111 -13.79 -5.01 6.44
C TYR A 111 -14.35 -5.09 7.86
N THR A 112 -15.37 -4.31 8.11
CA THR A 112 -16.08 -4.27 9.38
C THR A 112 -17.42 -4.93 9.24
N HIS A 113 -17.49 -6.23 9.36
CA HIS A 113 -18.75 -6.94 9.39
C HIS A 113 -18.63 -8.31 10.00
#